data_7ea6636711e1e364f3351db02850643d
#
_entry.id   7ea6636711e1e364f3351db02850643d
#
_cell.length_a   1.000
_cell.length_b   1.000
_cell.length_c   1.000
_cell.angle_alpha   90.00
_cell.angle_beta   90.00
_cell.angle_gamma   90.00
#
_symmetry.space_group_name_H-M   'P 1'
#
loop_
_entity.id
_entity.type
_entity.pdbx_description
1 polymer ?
#
loop_
_entity_poly.entity_id
_entity_poly.type
_entity_poly.pdbx_seq_one_letter_code
_entity_poly.pdbx_strand_id
1 'polypeptide(L)'
;WSESVTFTRLAGEDESMTGDGWFAGCDAGDTATGAEHVREGSADAPADWPERAVESGFAPDEETYYTALHEACVAATRAQATAAERAGDQQLVHAVRAMDDCMRTANELAERLSEWAGALFDEAGGGVDFARTVADREPTTPDEERAVSLAERVVDLADEAGDLESYVETRAPTVAPNLAAMAGPVLAARLVALAGGLESLAKKPSGTVQVLG
;
A
#
# COMPACT_ATOMS: atom_id res chain seq x y z
N TRP A 1 49.00 8.91 30.15
CA TRP A 1 49.03 8.99 28.68
C TRP A 1 47.62 9.09 28.22
N SER A 2 47.22 10.34 27.97
CA SER A 2 45.89 10.73 27.51
C SER A 2 46.02 11.01 26.01
N GLU A 3 45.45 10.19 25.16
CA GLU A 3 45.29 10.51 23.74
C GLU A 3 43.91 11.05 23.53
N SER A 4 43.85 12.37 23.29
CA SER A 4 42.68 13.08 22.83
C SER A 4 42.43 12.72 21.38
N VAL A 5 41.35 11.95 21.11
CA VAL A 5 40.87 11.74 19.74
C VAL A 5 40.12 13.00 19.33
N THR A 6 40.75 13.82 18.51
CA THR A 6 40.15 14.97 17.86
C THR A 6 39.26 14.48 16.73
N PHE A 7 37.94 14.54 16.92
CA PHE A 7 36.97 14.29 15.86
C PHE A 7 36.97 15.49 14.92
N THR A 8 37.67 15.37 13.80
CA THR A 8 37.64 16.36 12.72
C THR A 8 36.28 16.23 12.04
N ARG A 9 35.34 17.13 12.38
CA ARG A 9 34.07 17.31 11.68
C ARG A 9 34.39 17.78 10.26
N LEU A 10 34.23 16.91 9.28
CA LEU A 10 34.17 17.30 7.88
C LEU A 10 32.96 18.23 7.72
N ALA A 11 33.26 19.52 7.53
CA ALA A 11 32.27 20.50 7.11
C ALA A 11 31.89 20.17 5.66
N GLY A 12 30.83 19.38 5.50
CA GLY A 12 29.98 19.42 4.35
C GLY A 12 29.00 20.57 4.62
N GLU A 13 28.98 21.54 3.75
CA GLU A 13 28.07 22.67 3.78
C GLU A 13 26.64 22.15 3.58
N ASP A 14 26.00 21.76 4.67
CA ASP A 14 24.56 21.66 4.79
C ASP A 14 24.10 23.10 5.11
N GLU A 15 23.97 23.92 4.07
CA GLU A 15 23.22 25.17 4.15
C GLU A 15 21.76 24.77 4.38
N SER A 16 21.45 24.53 5.64
CA SER A 16 20.09 24.37 6.11
C SER A 16 19.31 25.62 5.69
N MET A 17 18.27 25.45 4.89
CA MET A 17 17.31 26.48 4.43
C MET A 17 16.49 27.09 5.57
N THR A 18 17.08 27.23 6.76
CA THR A 18 16.45 27.66 8.02
C THR A 18 16.13 29.15 8.07
N GLY A 19 16.31 29.92 6.98
CA GLY A 19 16.07 31.35 6.95
C GLY A 19 15.17 31.88 5.83
N ASP A 20 15.08 31.18 4.71
CA ASP A 20 14.63 31.77 3.46
C ASP A 20 13.18 31.40 3.05
N GLY A 21 12.50 30.53 3.80
CA GLY A 21 11.16 30.07 3.48
C GLY A 21 11.15 28.96 2.41
N TRP A 22 10.01 28.24 2.30
CA TRP A 22 9.84 27.14 1.36
C TRP A 22 9.95 27.55 -0.12
N PHE A 23 9.76 28.83 -0.41
CA PHE A 23 9.78 29.42 -1.75
C PHE A 23 11.20 29.82 -2.23
N ALA A 24 12.22 29.71 -1.37
CA ALA A 24 13.56 30.11 -1.74
C ALA A 24 14.11 29.25 -2.89
N GLY A 25 14.57 29.91 -3.94
CA GLY A 25 15.17 29.26 -5.10
C GLY A 25 14.20 28.55 -6.04
N CYS A 26 12.90 28.74 -5.88
CA CYS A 26 11.89 28.26 -6.82
C CYS A 26 11.03 29.39 -7.39
N ASP A 27 10.41 29.15 -8.53
CA ASP A 27 9.42 30.05 -9.13
C ASP A 27 8.02 29.71 -8.63
N ALA A 28 7.10 30.69 -8.53
CA ALA A 28 5.74 30.50 -8.05
C ALA A 28 4.92 29.49 -8.88
N GLY A 29 5.30 29.25 -10.14
CA GLY A 29 4.71 28.23 -11.01
C GLY A 29 5.36 26.85 -10.93
N ASP A 30 6.48 26.69 -10.22
CA ASP A 30 7.17 25.40 -10.04
C ASP A 30 6.62 24.66 -8.82
N THR A 31 5.43 24.10 -9.00
CA THR A 31 4.73 23.35 -7.95
C THR A 31 5.51 22.11 -7.48
N ALA A 32 6.34 21.51 -8.35
CA ALA A 32 7.08 20.29 -8.00
C ALA A 32 8.22 20.60 -7.00
N THR A 33 9.06 21.58 -7.31
CA THR A 33 10.13 22.06 -6.41
C THR A 33 9.54 22.64 -5.13
N GLY A 34 8.46 23.44 -5.24
CA GLY A 34 7.74 23.97 -4.10
C GLY A 34 7.21 22.85 -3.16
N ALA A 35 6.70 21.77 -3.71
CA ALA A 35 6.22 20.62 -2.93
C ALA A 35 7.36 19.91 -2.17
N GLU A 36 8.56 19.80 -2.75
CA GLU A 36 9.73 19.24 -2.07
C GLU A 36 10.17 20.14 -0.91
N HIS A 37 10.25 21.46 -1.15
CA HIS A 37 10.60 22.42 -0.12
C HIS A 37 9.60 22.48 1.04
N VAL A 38 8.30 22.40 0.76
CA VAL A 38 7.25 22.34 1.80
C VAL A 38 7.39 21.07 2.66
N ARG A 39 7.76 19.96 2.03
CA ARG A 39 7.92 18.67 2.74
C ARG A 39 9.17 18.61 3.60
N GLU A 40 10.28 19.18 3.14
CA GLU A 40 11.60 19.08 3.75
C GLU A 40 11.97 20.30 4.59
N GLY A 41 11.26 21.41 4.35
CA GLY A 41 11.51 22.67 5.04
C GLY A 41 11.11 22.64 6.51
N SER A 42 11.84 23.40 7.31
CA SER A 42 11.52 23.67 8.70
C SER A 42 11.88 25.12 9.04
N ALA A 43 11.21 25.71 10.02
CA ALA A 43 11.52 27.04 10.51
C ALA A 43 11.59 27.03 12.04
N ASP A 44 12.62 27.63 12.60
CA ASP A 44 12.84 27.71 14.05
C ASP A 44 11.83 28.65 14.75
N ALA A 45 11.29 29.63 14.01
CA ALA A 45 10.31 30.58 14.53
C ALA A 45 9.32 31.00 13.44
N PRO A 46 8.09 31.40 13.82
CA PRO A 46 7.14 32.02 12.90
C PRO A 46 7.72 33.30 12.28
N ALA A 47 7.45 33.53 10.98
CA ALA A 47 7.82 34.73 10.26
C ALA A 47 6.65 35.18 9.36
N ASP A 48 6.69 36.40 8.89
CA ASP A 48 5.76 36.89 7.88
C ASP A 48 6.20 36.39 6.49
N TRP A 49 5.87 35.15 6.20
CA TRP A 49 6.29 34.48 4.97
C TRP A 49 5.68 35.10 3.71
N PRO A 50 4.41 35.56 3.70
CA PRO A 50 3.86 36.26 2.55
C PRO A 50 4.62 37.53 2.21
N GLU A 51 4.93 38.37 3.20
CA GLU A 51 5.70 39.61 3.00
C GLU A 51 7.10 39.30 2.43
N ARG A 52 7.80 38.33 3.01
CA ARG A 52 9.12 37.89 2.53
C ARG A 52 9.09 37.33 1.11
N ALA A 53 8.03 36.60 0.75
CA ALA A 53 7.86 36.07 -0.59
C ALA A 53 7.65 37.17 -1.64
N VAL A 54 6.93 38.21 -1.27
CA VAL A 54 6.76 39.42 -2.13
C VAL A 54 8.07 40.20 -2.22
N GLU A 55 8.76 40.44 -1.11
CA GLU A 55 10.04 41.14 -1.09
C GLU A 55 11.14 40.40 -1.89
N SER A 56 11.16 39.09 -1.86
CA SER A 56 12.09 38.28 -2.64
C SER A 56 11.76 38.19 -4.12
N GLY A 57 10.56 38.66 -4.53
CA GLY A 57 10.07 38.57 -5.90
C GLY A 57 9.53 37.22 -6.30
N PHE A 58 9.32 36.29 -5.35
CA PHE A 58 8.68 35.00 -5.60
C PHE A 58 7.22 35.16 -6.04
N ALA A 59 6.48 36.04 -5.38
CA ALA A 59 5.09 36.33 -5.71
C ALA A 59 4.87 37.85 -5.85
N PRO A 60 4.01 38.34 -6.74
CA PRO A 60 3.69 39.75 -6.88
C PRO A 60 2.87 40.29 -5.71
N ASP A 61 2.12 39.45 -5.02
CA ASP A 61 1.24 39.77 -3.91
C ASP A 61 0.98 38.58 -3.01
N GLU A 62 0.34 38.82 -1.88
CA GLU A 62 -0.01 37.82 -0.88
C GLU A 62 -0.99 36.77 -1.41
N GLU A 63 -1.94 37.13 -2.27
CA GLU A 63 -2.91 36.19 -2.87
C GLU A 63 -2.19 35.14 -3.74
N THR A 64 -1.25 35.60 -4.56
CA THR A 64 -0.41 34.73 -5.40
C THR A 64 0.47 33.82 -4.55
N TYR A 65 1.05 34.34 -3.45
CA TYR A 65 1.80 33.50 -2.50
C TYR A 65 0.95 32.37 -1.91
N TYR A 66 -0.26 32.66 -1.41
CA TYR A 66 -1.11 31.63 -0.84
C TYR A 66 -1.64 30.65 -1.88
N THR A 67 -1.83 31.09 -3.11
CA THR A 67 -2.20 30.20 -4.22
C THR A 67 -1.06 29.20 -4.49
N ALA A 68 0.18 29.68 -4.63
CA ALA A 68 1.35 28.84 -4.84
C ALA A 68 1.60 27.89 -3.66
N LEU A 69 1.47 28.36 -2.41
CA LEU A 69 1.58 27.54 -1.21
C LEU A 69 0.52 26.43 -1.19
N HIS A 70 -0.72 26.76 -1.51
CA HIS A 70 -1.79 25.75 -1.57
C HIS A 70 -1.48 24.65 -2.59
N GLU A 71 -1.06 25.03 -3.80
CA GLU A 71 -0.68 24.08 -4.85
C GLU A 71 0.50 23.20 -4.42
N ALA A 72 1.53 23.79 -3.83
CA ALA A 72 2.69 23.07 -3.30
C ALA A 72 2.29 22.09 -2.18
N CYS A 73 1.45 22.50 -1.23
CA CYS A 73 0.95 21.64 -0.16
C CYS A 73 0.10 20.47 -0.70
N VAL A 74 -0.76 20.70 -1.68
CA VAL A 74 -1.56 19.66 -2.32
C VAL A 74 -0.66 18.66 -3.06
N ALA A 75 0.33 19.16 -3.81
CA ALA A 75 1.29 18.31 -4.51
C ALA A 75 2.15 17.48 -3.53
N ALA A 76 2.67 18.10 -2.46
CA ALA A 76 3.41 17.41 -1.40
C ALA A 76 2.59 16.30 -0.74
N THR A 77 1.33 16.59 -0.40
CA THR A 77 0.42 15.61 0.20
C THR A 77 0.12 14.44 -0.74
N ARG A 78 -0.11 14.72 -2.02
CA ARG A 78 -0.33 13.68 -3.04
C ARG A 78 0.90 12.82 -3.23
N ALA A 79 2.08 13.43 -3.31
CA ALA A 79 3.34 12.70 -3.44
C ALA A 79 3.59 11.78 -2.24
N GLN A 80 3.34 12.27 -1.02
CA GLN A 80 3.47 11.49 0.20
C GLN A 80 2.47 10.33 0.26
N ALA A 81 1.20 10.58 -0.08
CA ALA A 81 0.17 9.54 -0.14
C ALA A 81 0.56 8.46 -1.16
N THR A 82 1.01 8.85 -2.36
CA THR A 82 1.45 7.91 -3.39
C THR A 82 2.67 7.10 -2.93
N ALA A 83 3.62 7.72 -2.25
CA ALA A 83 4.79 7.01 -1.72
C ALA A 83 4.39 6.01 -0.62
N ALA A 84 3.47 6.39 0.26
CA ALA A 84 2.93 5.52 1.30
C ALA A 84 2.18 4.32 0.68
N GLU A 85 1.32 4.53 -0.31
CA GLU A 85 0.61 3.44 -1.01
C GLU A 85 1.54 2.48 -1.77
N ARG A 86 2.69 2.98 -2.25
CA ARG A 86 3.72 2.16 -2.91
C ARG A 86 4.66 1.46 -1.93
N ALA A 87 4.57 1.74 -0.65
CA ALA A 87 5.39 1.10 0.36
C ALA A 87 5.17 -0.43 0.36
N GLY A 88 6.22 -1.18 0.66
CA GLY A 88 6.19 -2.64 0.56
C GLY A 88 5.16 -3.30 1.48
N ASP A 89 4.89 -2.71 2.64
CA ASP A 89 3.87 -3.19 3.57
C ASP A 89 2.44 -2.93 3.07
N GLN A 90 2.16 -1.82 2.38
CA GLN A 90 0.86 -1.57 1.78
C GLN A 90 0.59 -2.53 0.60
N GLN A 91 1.61 -2.81 -0.22
CA GLN A 91 1.48 -3.82 -1.28
C GLN A 91 1.18 -5.21 -0.69
N LEU A 92 1.81 -5.54 0.46
CA LEU A 92 1.52 -6.78 1.17
C LEU A 92 0.09 -6.81 1.72
N VAL A 93 -0.40 -5.68 2.27
CA VAL A 93 -1.80 -5.52 2.72
C VAL A 93 -2.79 -5.74 1.58
N HIS A 94 -2.53 -5.16 0.41
CA HIS A 94 -3.39 -5.36 -0.77
C HIS A 94 -3.40 -6.82 -1.22
N ALA A 95 -2.23 -7.47 -1.28
CA ALA A 95 -2.14 -8.86 -1.69
C ALA A 95 -2.91 -9.81 -0.74
N VAL A 96 -2.77 -9.64 0.58
CA VAL A 96 -3.50 -10.44 1.57
C VAL A 96 -5.01 -10.26 1.44
N ARG A 97 -5.48 -9.01 1.29
CA ARG A 97 -6.92 -8.74 1.12
C ARG A 97 -7.46 -9.35 -0.17
N ALA A 98 -6.74 -9.20 -1.27
CA ALA A 98 -7.12 -9.79 -2.55
C ALA A 98 -7.16 -11.33 -2.47
N MET A 99 -6.17 -11.96 -1.84
CA MET A 99 -6.12 -13.40 -1.60
C MET A 99 -7.37 -13.90 -0.84
N ASP A 100 -7.70 -13.24 0.28
CA ASP A 100 -8.85 -13.61 1.11
C ASP A 100 -10.18 -13.38 0.35
N ASP A 101 -10.28 -12.29 -0.44
CA ASP A 101 -11.47 -11.99 -1.25
C ASP A 101 -11.65 -12.97 -2.42
N CYS A 102 -10.57 -13.35 -3.11
CA CYS A 102 -10.61 -14.37 -4.16
C CYS A 102 -11.06 -15.72 -3.61
N MET A 103 -10.49 -16.18 -2.51
CA MET A 103 -10.86 -17.44 -1.89
C MET A 103 -12.31 -17.44 -1.39
N ARG A 104 -12.74 -16.36 -0.74
CA ARG A 104 -14.14 -16.24 -0.28
C ARG A 104 -15.11 -16.27 -1.47
N THR A 105 -14.83 -15.51 -2.52
CA THR A 105 -15.69 -15.45 -3.71
C THR A 105 -15.71 -16.80 -4.44
N ALA A 106 -14.56 -17.47 -4.56
CA ALA A 106 -14.48 -18.81 -5.13
C ALA A 106 -15.38 -19.80 -4.38
N ASN A 107 -15.33 -19.80 -3.04
CA ASN A 107 -16.16 -20.68 -2.22
C ASN A 107 -17.67 -20.36 -2.35
N GLU A 108 -18.06 -19.08 -2.32
CA GLU A 108 -19.45 -18.66 -2.51
C GLU A 108 -20.01 -19.07 -3.88
N LEU A 109 -19.21 -18.90 -4.94
CA LEU A 109 -19.60 -19.32 -6.29
C LEU A 109 -19.59 -20.84 -6.44
N ALA A 110 -18.67 -21.55 -5.79
CA ALA A 110 -18.64 -23.01 -5.78
C ALA A 110 -19.89 -23.63 -5.15
N GLU A 111 -20.44 -23.01 -4.10
CA GLU A 111 -21.73 -23.43 -3.52
C GLU A 111 -22.87 -23.28 -4.53
N ARG A 112 -22.95 -22.15 -5.25
CA ARG A 112 -23.95 -21.93 -6.31
C ARG A 112 -23.78 -22.90 -7.47
N LEU A 113 -22.52 -23.16 -7.86
CA LEU A 113 -22.22 -24.13 -8.89
C LEU A 113 -22.66 -25.55 -8.48
N SER A 114 -22.44 -25.93 -7.23
CA SER A 114 -22.82 -27.24 -6.72
C SER A 114 -24.32 -27.50 -6.83
N GLU A 115 -25.16 -26.51 -6.49
CA GLU A 115 -26.60 -26.56 -6.64
C GLU A 115 -26.99 -26.69 -8.12
N TRP A 116 -26.41 -25.89 -8.99
CA TRP A 116 -26.78 -25.85 -10.42
C TRP A 116 -26.24 -27.04 -11.20
N ALA A 117 -24.96 -27.35 -11.08
CA ALA A 117 -24.30 -28.45 -11.77
C ALA A 117 -24.84 -29.83 -11.28
N GLY A 118 -25.17 -29.95 -10.00
CA GLY A 118 -25.77 -31.16 -9.45
C GLY A 118 -27.12 -31.52 -10.12
N ALA A 119 -27.91 -30.51 -10.50
CA ALA A 119 -29.16 -30.72 -11.22
C ALA A 119 -28.95 -31.03 -12.72
N LEU A 120 -27.86 -30.52 -13.33
CA LEU A 120 -27.60 -30.72 -14.77
C LEU A 120 -26.86 -32.01 -15.07
N PHE A 121 -25.90 -32.39 -14.22
CA PHE A 121 -25.00 -33.52 -14.47
C PHE A 121 -25.33 -34.78 -13.67
N ASP A 122 -26.41 -34.76 -12.86
CA ASP A 122 -26.81 -35.85 -11.95
C ASP A 122 -25.62 -36.35 -11.07
N GLU A 123 -24.80 -35.39 -10.64
CA GLU A 123 -23.58 -35.64 -9.85
C GLU A 123 -23.55 -34.72 -8.64
N ALA A 124 -23.29 -35.28 -7.47
CA ALA A 124 -23.19 -34.53 -6.24
C ALA A 124 -21.70 -34.20 -5.93
N GLY A 125 -21.44 -32.95 -5.71
CA GLY A 125 -20.11 -32.45 -5.34
C GLY A 125 -20.19 -31.06 -4.74
N GLY A 126 -19.07 -30.56 -4.22
CA GLY A 126 -19.01 -29.24 -3.63
C GLY A 126 -17.59 -28.67 -3.54
N GLY A 127 -17.51 -27.37 -3.35
CA GLY A 127 -16.26 -26.64 -3.25
C GLY A 127 -15.48 -26.51 -4.57
N VAL A 128 -14.27 -26.01 -4.46
CA VAL A 128 -13.39 -25.73 -5.62
C VAL A 128 -13.00 -27.02 -6.35
N ASP A 129 -12.83 -28.14 -5.65
CA ASP A 129 -12.46 -29.41 -6.29
C ASP A 129 -13.58 -29.92 -7.22
N PHE A 130 -14.83 -29.76 -6.81
CA PHE A 130 -15.96 -30.07 -7.68
C PHE A 130 -16.04 -29.10 -8.88
N ALA A 131 -15.76 -27.83 -8.67
CA ALA A 131 -15.68 -26.86 -9.76
C ALA A 131 -14.62 -27.26 -10.80
N ARG A 132 -13.44 -27.75 -10.39
CA ARG A 132 -12.42 -28.28 -11.31
C ARG A 132 -12.98 -29.45 -12.14
N THR A 133 -13.70 -30.37 -11.51
CA THR A 133 -14.33 -31.51 -12.20
C THR A 133 -15.37 -31.05 -13.22
N VAL A 134 -16.16 -30.03 -12.90
CA VAL A 134 -17.18 -29.48 -13.81
C VAL A 134 -16.52 -28.68 -14.95
N ALA A 135 -15.44 -27.93 -14.67
CA ALA A 135 -14.71 -27.16 -15.68
C ALA A 135 -14.10 -28.03 -16.78
N ASP A 136 -13.70 -29.25 -16.44
CA ASP A 136 -13.12 -30.21 -17.41
C ASP A 136 -14.16 -30.92 -18.28
N ARG A 137 -15.48 -30.63 -18.14
CA ARG A 137 -16.54 -31.27 -18.90
C ARG A 137 -16.74 -30.63 -20.27
N GLU A 138 -17.12 -31.46 -21.25
CA GLU A 138 -17.60 -30.99 -22.53
C GLU A 138 -19.12 -30.75 -22.45
N PRO A 139 -19.60 -29.49 -22.54
CA PRO A 139 -21.05 -29.20 -22.44
C PRO A 139 -21.77 -29.61 -23.72
N THR A 140 -22.97 -30.16 -23.57
CA THR A 140 -23.80 -30.62 -24.66
C THR A 140 -25.08 -29.75 -24.84
N THR A 141 -25.38 -28.93 -23.84
CA THR A 141 -26.53 -28.02 -23.84
C THR A 141 -26.08 -26.60 -23.47
N PRO A 142 -26.85 -25.56 -23.84
CA PRO A 142 -26.56 -24.19 -23.44
C PRO A 142 -26.50 -23.98 -21.92
N ASP A 143 -27.29 -24.73 -21.13
CA ASP A 143 -27.28 -24.65 -19.67
C ASP A 143 -26.04 -25.26 -19.08
N GLU A 144 -25.59 -26.39 -19.61
CA GLU A 144 -24.28 -26.98 -19.25
C GLU A 144 -23.11 -26.06 -19.60
N GLU A 145 -23.17 -25.40 -20.78
CA GLU A 145 -22.15 -24.42 -21.20
C GLU A 145 -22.02 -23.28 -20.17
N ARG A 146 -23.13 -22.80 -19.61
CA ARG A 146 -23.10 -21.75 -18.57
C ARG A 146 -22.56 -22.28 -17.24
N ALA A 147 -22.89 -23.50 -16.84
CA ALA A 147 -22.38 -24.13 -15.64
C ALA A 147 -20.85 -24.38 -15.73
N VAL A 148 -20.37 -24.90 -16.87
CA VAL A 148 -18.94 -25.07 -17.12
C VAL A 148 -18.20 -23.72 -17.09
N SER A 149 -18.75 -22.70 -17.77
CA SER A 149 -18.15 -21.36 -17.75
C SER A 149 -18.10 -20.75 -16.34
N LEU A 150 -19.11 -21.01 -15.47
CA LEU A 150 -19.05 -20.60 -14.07
C LEU A 150 -17.97 -21.38 -13.30
N ALA A 151 -17.86 -22.68 -13.55
CA ALA A 151 -16.84 -23.53 -12.94
C ALA A 151 -15.42 -23.04 -13.25
N GLU A 152 -15.14 -22.68 -14.50
CA GLU A 152 -13.87 -22.06 -14.90
C GLU A 152 -13.57 -20.80 -14.09
N ARG A 153 -14.57 -19.91 -13.86
CA ARG A 153 -14.34 -18.69 -13.04
C ARG A 153 -14.07 -19.00 -11.58
N VAL A 154 -14.68 -20.03 -11.01
CA VAL A 154 -14.38 -20.50 -9.65
C VAL A 154 -12.93 -20.99 -9.56
N VAL A 155 -12.50 -21.76 -10.55
CA VAL A 155 -11.13 -22.28 -10.63
C VAL A 155 -10.12 -21.12 -10.77
N ASP A 156 -10.37 -20.19 -11.70
CA ASP A 156 -9.51 -19.01 -11.90
C ASP A 156 -9.33 -18.21 -10.59
N LEU A 157 -10.41 -18.00 -9.82
CA LEU A 157 -10.34 -17.28 -8.54
C LEU A 157 -9.56 -18.05 -7.48
N ALA A 158 -9.71 -19.37 -7.42
CA ALA A 158 -8.99 -20.21 -6.48
C ALA A 158 -7.49 -20.26 -6.82
N ASP A 159 -7.14 -20.34 -8.08
CA ASP A 159 -5.76 -20.34 -8.56
C ASP A 159 -5.10 -18.96 -8.30
N GLU A 160 -5.80 -17.85 -8.57
CA GLU A 160 -5.32 -16.50 -8.22
C GLU A 160 -5.08 -16.36 -6.72
N ALA A 161 -5.94 -16.92 -5.85
CA ALA A 161 -5.71 -16.91 -4.42
C ALA A 161 -4.41 -17.65 -4.04
N GLY A 162 -4.11 -18.79 -4.69
CA GLY A 162 -2.87 -19.53 -4.50
C GLY A 162 -1.63 -18.77 -4.98
N ASP A 163 -1.73 -18.08 -6.11
CA ASP A 163 -0.65 -17.25 -6.64
C ASP A 163 -0.37 -16.05 -5.72
N LEU A 164 -1.42 -15.42 -5.19
CA LEU A 164 -1.31 -14.35 -4.19
C LEU A 164 -0.71 -14.87 -2.87
N GLU A 165 -1.03 -16.08 -2.41
CA GLU A 165 -0.41 -16.69 -1.24
C GLU A 165 1.10 -16.87 -1.46
N SER A 166 1.51 -17.40 -2.61
CA SER A 166 2.91 -17.58 -2.99
C SER A 166 3.66 -16.23 -3.06
N TYR A 167 3.01 -15.19 -3.58
CA TYR A 167 3.54 -13.84 -3.55
C TYR A 167 3.74 -13.33 -2.12
N VAL A 168 2.74 -13.51 -1.25
CA VAL A 168 2.80 -13.13 0.17
C VAL A 168 3.94 -13.86 0.89
N GLU A 169 4.09 -15.17 0.68
CA GLU A 169 5.17 -15.98 1.25
C GLU A 169 6.56 -15.45 0.89
N THR A 170 6.72 -15.00 -0.35
CA THR A 170 7.99 -14.45 -0.85
C THR A 170 8.25 -13.04 -0.34
N ARG A 171 7.21 -12.20 -0.24
CA ARG A 171 7.33 -10.78 0.09
C ARG A 171 7.39 -10.50 1.59
N ALA A 172 6.64 -11.22 2.41
CA ALA A 172 6.56 -10.97 3.85
C ALA A 172 7.93 -11.00 4.56
N PRO A 173 8.86 -11.94 4.27
CA PRO A 173 10.20 -11.93 4.85
C PRO A 173 11.05 -10.70 4.48
N THR A 174 10.78 -10.08 3.34
CA THR A 174 11.47 -8.85 2.91
C THR A 174 10.93 -7.62 3.63
N VAL A 175 9.60 -7.56 3.84
CA VAL A 175 8.90 -6.42 4.44
C VAL A 175 8.99 -6.44 5.96
N ALA A 176 8.80 -7.59 6.58
CA ALA A 176 8.76 -7.78 8.03
C ALA A 176 9.55 -9.03 8.46
N PRO A 177 10.88 -9.03 8.30
CA PRO A 177 11.72 -10.23 8.46
C PRO A 177 11.60 -10.88 9.84
N ASN A 178 11.61 -10.08 10.91
CA ASN A 178 11.52 -10.60 12.27
C ASN A 178 10.15 -11.22 12.55
N LEU A 179 9.08 -10.59 12.08
CA LEU A 179 7.72 -11.08 12.26
C LEU A 179 7.49 -12.38 11.45
N ALA A 180 7.96 -12.39 10.21
CA ALA A 180 7.89 -13.57 9.35
C ALA A 180 8.69 -14.75 9.91
N ALA A 181 9.86 -14.50 10.51
CA ALA A 181 10.65 -15.53 11.18
C ALA A 181 9.98 -16.13 12.42
N MET A 182 9.17 -15.33 13.13
CA MET A 182 8.48 -15.76 14.36
C MET A 182 7.14 -16.45 14.10
N ALA A 183 6.35 -15.90 13.18
CA ALA A 183 4.96 -16.32 12.96
C ALA A 183 4.75 -17.09 11.65
N GLY A 184 5.74 -17.12 10.78
CA GLY A 184 5.60 -17.52 9.40
C GLY A 184 5.11 -16.37 8.50
N PRO A 185 5.39 -16.45 7.19
CA PRO A 185 5.17 -15.33 6.27
C PRO A 185 3.69 -14.95 6.12
N VAL A 186 2.79 -15.91 5.96
CA VAL A 186 1.36 -15.65 5.74
C VAL A 186 0.72 -15.01 6.97
N LEU A 187 0.97 -15.54 8.17
CA LEU A 187 0.43 -14.95 9.40
C LEU A 187 1.03 -13.57 9.68
N ALA A 188 2.33 -13.38 9.43
CA ALA A 188 2.97 -12.08 9.54
C ALA A 188 2.29 -11.05 8.64
N ALA A 189 2.03 -11.41 7.38
CA ALA A 189 1.34 -10.54 6.42
C ALA A 189 -0.10 -10.24 6.85
N ARG A 190 -0.84 -11.21 7.38
CA ARG A 190 -2.20 -11.01 7.92
C ARG A 190 -2.21 -10.06 9.12
N LEU A 191 -1.25 -10.16 10.04
CA LEU A 191 -1.11 -9.25 11.16
C LEU A 191 -0.86 -7.81 10.69
N VAL A 192 0.01 -7.63 9.69
CA VAL A 192 0.27 -6.32 9.07
C VAL A 192 -1.01 -5.77 8.41
N ALA A 193 -1.74 -6.61 7.68
CA ALA A 193 -2.98 -6.22 7.00
C ALA A 193 -4.10 -5.82 7.98
N LEU A 194 -4.28 -6.58 9.06
CA LEU A 194 -5.27 -6.30 10.12
C LEU A 194 -4.93 -5.05 10.92
N ALA A 195 -3.64 -4.74 11.06
CA ALA A 195 -3.19 -3.53 11.72
C ALA A 195 -3.29 -2.28 10.84
N GLY A 196 -3.38 -2.45 9.51
CA GLY A 196 -3.38 -1.36 8.53
C GLY A 196 -1.98 -0.87 8.14
N GLY A 197 -0.95 -1.74 8.25
CA GLY A 197 0.43 -1.47 7.90
C GLY A 197 1.43 -1.79 9.02
N LEU A 198 2.70 -1.86 8.66
CA LEU A 198 3.78 -2.27 9.58
C LEU A 198 4.00 -1.25 10.71
N GLU A 199 3.97 0.03 10.39
CA GLU A 199 4.10 1.10 11.38
C GLU A 199 2.96 1.08 12.39
N SER A 200 1.73 0.88 11.91
CA SER A 200 0.55 0.76 12.77
C SER A 200 0.64 -0.47 13.68
N LEU A 201 1.13 -1.60 13.16
CA LEU A 201 1.34 -2.82 13.93
C LEU A 201 2.38 -2.61 15.04
N ALA A 202 3.50 -1.97 14.70
CA ALA A 202 4.59 -1.70 15.65
C ALA A 202 4.18 -0.83 16.85
N LYS A 203 3.16 0.01 16.68
CA LYS A 203 2.61 0.88 17.73
C LYS A 203 1.57 0.19 18.61
N LYS A 204 1.10 -1.03 18.25
CA LYS A 204 0.07 -1.73 19.04
C LYS A 204 0.65 -2.40 20.28
N PRO A 205 -0.08 -2.38 21.42
CA PRO A 205 0.27 -3.17 22.59
C PRO A 205 0.30 -4.66 22.26
N SER A 206 1.20 -5.42 22.90
CA SER A 206 1.36 -6.87 22.66
C SER A 206 0.06 -7.67 22.85
N GLY A 207 -0.76 -7.30 23.84
CA GLY A 207 -2.05 -7.93 24.05
C GLY A 207 -3.05 -7.70 22.91
N THR A 208 -2.96 -6.57 22.21
CA THR A 208 -3.77 -6.30 21.02
C THR A 208 -3.29 -7.16 19.83
N VAL A 209 -1.97 -7.28 19.64
CA VAL A 209 -1.41 -8.11 18.56
C VAL A 209 -1.82 -9.57 18.73
N GLN A 210 -1.83 -10.06 19.98
CA GLN A 210 -2.22 -11.43 20.31
C GLN A 210 -3.69 -11.76 19.95
N VAL A 211 -4.57 -10.77 19.92
CA VAL A 211 -5.99 -10.94 19.59
C VAL A 211 -6.25 -10.78 18.08
N LEU A 212 -5.31 -10.20 17.33
CA LEU A 212 -5.41 -10.05 15.88
C LEU A 212 -5.07 -11.34 15.10
N GLY A 213 -4.28 -12.22 15.69
CA GLY A 213 -3.91 -13.52 15.12
C GLY A 213 -4.73 -14.61 15.78
#